data_79522dd1e1ba8180e6c55d063574f6c2
#
_entry.id   79522dd1e1ba8180e6c55d063574f6c2
#
_cell.length_a   1.000
_cell.length_b   1.000
_cell.length_c   1.000
_cell.angle_alpha   90.00
_cell.angle_beta   90.00
_cell.angle_gamma   90.00
#
_symmetry.space_group_name_H-M   'P 1'
#
loop_
_entity.id
_entity.type
_entity.pdbx_description
1 polymer ?
#
loop_
_entity_poly.entity_id
_entity_poly.type
_entity_poly.pdbx_seq_one_letter_code
_entity_poly.pdbx_strand_id
1 'polypeptide(L)'
;MATFVKRGKKWFFIVSYYDSDGVRHRHEEPGGATKEEAQKAFRAHIRQKDETGRYVKPPDITVGDFLAEWLEKQVKVNCKPATYNLYKGLTANHINPAFGTRRIRDIRTRELQDWLTELKDKGAAKSTIRVLLSILRSAFKWAVANREYLTVNPAANVSLPRFDEAPTSPGVFTSDEIAEIFEFYNEGSKLFIPIRIAYYTGMRKGEVLALKWSDIDLFGRSISVSKTLYNGQHNTPKTKGSYRQVSFGQKLMTDLIKQKHWQEANAEAWGSYYSPSPYVCTREDGSQMTANDIRAFEKYCKAHFGGHSFHTFRHTHATRLLASGQFTLEYVAKRLGHSSLATTANIYYNVTKDEARQAADKMEDIL
;
A
#
# COMPACT_ATOMS: atom_id res chain seq x y z
N MET A 1 13.39 47.04 19.90
CA MET A 1 12.43 46.91 21.04
C MET A 1 11.15 46.36 20.54
N ALA A 2 10.56 45.39 21.23
CA ALA A 2 9.23 44.86 20.90
C ALA A 2 8.15 45.82 21.36
N THR A 3 7.19 46.10 20.52
CA THR A 3 6.01 46.92 20.89
C THR A 3 4.83 45.99 21.13
N PHE A 4 4.22 46.06 22.29
CA PHE A 4 3.04 45.29 22.68
C PHE A 4 1.82 46.19 22.71
N VAL A 5 0.74 45.80 22.04
CA VAL A 5 -0.49 46.61 21.94
C VAL A 5 -1.68 45.77 22.40
N LYS A 6 -2.58 46.40 23.20
CA LYS A 6 -3.84 45.78 23.63
C LYS A 6 -4.95 46.22 22.67
N ARG A 7 -5.67 45.27 22.09
CA ARG A 7 -6.89 45.55 21.30
C ARG A 7 -8.05 44.71 21.84
N GLY A 8 -9.01 45.40 22.40
CA GLY A 8 -10.13 44.76 23.08
C GLY A 8 -9.66 43.87 24.26
N LYS A 9 -9.99 42.57 24.22
CA LYS A 9 -9.61 41.60 25.26
C LYS A 9 -8.30 40.84 24.96
N LYS A 10 -7.59 41.19 23.86
CA LYS A 10 -6.38 40.46 23.43
C LYS A 10 -5.18 41.38 23.35
N TRP A 11 -4.01 40.80 23.60
CA TRP A 11 -2.72 41.45 23.41
C TRP A 11 -2.07 40.96 22.12
N PHE A 12 -1.40 41.91 21.47
CA PHE A 12 -0.64 41.69 20.22
C PHE A 12 0.78 42.19 20.43
N PHE A 13 1.71 41.62 19.67
CA PHE A 13 3.07 42.15 19.53
C PHE A 13 3.35 42.54 18.09
N ILE A 14 4.13 43.63 17.90
CA ILE A 14 4.46 44.15 16.59
C ILE A 14 5.85 43.68 16.22
N VAL A 15 5.94 43.01 15.06
CA VAL A 15 7.19 42.56 14.45
C VAL A 15 7.48 43.40 13.22
N SER A 16 8.75 43.78 13.03
CA SER A 16 9.20 44.43 11.79
C SER A 16 10.14 43.50 11.06
N TYR A 17 9.95 43.37 9.75
CA TYR A 17 10.86 42.67 8.85
C TYR A 17 11.08 43.49 7.59
N TYR A 18 12.17 43.15 6.87
CA TYR A 18 12.48 43.74 5.59
C TYR A 18 12.23 42.69 4.52
N ASP A 19 11.61 43.07 3.38
CA ASP A 19 11.45 42.18 2.23
C ASP A 19 12.77 42.12 1.40
N SER A 20 12.70 41.39 0.28
CA SER A 20 13.83 41.25 -0.66
C SER A 20 14.32 42.57 -1.24
N ASP A 21 13.45 43.57 -1.28
CA ASP A 21 13.71 44.89 -1.85
C ASP A 21 14.16 45.90 -0.77
N GLY A 22 14.36 45.47 0.47
CA GLY A 22 14.79 46.28 1.59
C GLY A 22 13.70 47.15 2.20
N VAL A 23 12.44 46.95 1.83
CA VAL A 23 11.30 47.71 2.38
C VAL A 23 10.89 47.15 3.73
N ARG A 24 10.73 48.03 4.71
CA ARG A 24 10.35 47.69 6.08
C ARG A 24 8.85 47.45 6.19
N HIS A 25 8.44 46.23 6.56
CA HIS A 25 7.08 45.89 6.88
C HIS A 25 6.88 45.78 8.39
N ARG A 26 5.70 46.15 8.86
CA ARG A 26 5.24 45.95 10.24
C ARG A 26 4.04 45.02 10.25
N HIS A 27 4.07 44.02 11.10
CA HIS A 27 2.99 43.09 11.24
C HIS A 27 2.61 42.90 12.70
N GLU A 28 1.30 42.89 13.00
CA GLU A 28 0.78 42.62 14.34
C GLU A 28 0.47 41.12 14.45
N GLU A 29 1.08 40.46 15.44
CA GLU A 29 0.83 39.05 15.74
C GLU A 29 0.03 38.92 17.04
N PRO A 30 -0.96 38.00 17.11
CA PRO A 30 -1.71 37.77 18.33
C PRO A 30 -0.81 37.13 19.39
N GLY A 31 -0.76 37.78 20.56
CA GLY A 31 0.10 37.35 21.68
C GLY A 31 -0.64 36.58 22.77
N GLY A 32 -1.97 36.74 22.88
CA GLY A 32 -2.76 36.07 23.90
C GLY A 32 -3.71 36.99 24.66
N ALA A 33 -4.30 36.53 25.76
CA ALA A 33 -5.24 37.29 26.59
C ALA A 33 -4.52 38.24 27.55
N THR A 34 -3.27 37.95 27.91
CA THR A 34 -2.46 38.75 28.85
C THR A 34 -1.19 39.29 28.17
N LYS A 35 -0.60 40.35 28.75
CA LYS A 35 0.68 40.91 28.29
C LYS A 35 1.82 39.92 28.43
N GLU A 36 1.79 39.09 29.46
CA GLU A 36 2.79 38.03 29.69
C GLU A 36 2.73 36.94 28.62
N GLU A 37 1.55 36.53 28.22
CA GLU A 37 1.34 35.62 27.10
C GLU A 37 1.89 36.19 25.78
N ALA A 38 1.64 37.49 25.52
CA ALA A 38 2.18 38.18 24.36
C ALA A 38 3.70 38.28 24.41
N GLN A 39 4.31 38.47 25.56
CA GLN A 39 5.75 38.44 25.73
C GLN A 39 6.34 37.04 25.51
N LYS A 40 5.66 35.99 25.98
CA LYS A 40 6.07 34.60 25.75
C LYS A 40 5.97 34.23 24.29
N ALA A 41 4.89 34.62 23.60
CA ALA A 41 4.71 34.42 22.16
C ALA A 41 5.77 35.18 21.36
N PHE A 42 6.09 36.42 21.74
CA PHE A 42 7.16 37.19 21.12
C PHE A 42 8.54 36.53 21.29
N ARG A 43 8.87 36.02 22.49
CA ARG A 43 10.15 35.30 22.70
C ARG A 43 10.24 34.04 21.84
N ALA A 44 9.13 33.29 21.71
CA ALA A 44 9.08 32.13 20.83
C ALA A 44 9.29 32.52 19.35
N HIS A 45 8.69 33.63 18.92
CA HIS A 45 8.86 34.21 17.60
C HIS A 45 10.29 34.61 17.30
N ILE A 46 10.98 35.30 18.24
CA ILE A 46 12.40 35.68 18.10
C ILE A 46 13.28 34.43 18.03
N ARG A 47 13.05 33.44 18.89
CA ARG A 47 13.80 32.18 18.90
C ARG A 47 13.73 31.46 17.55
N GLN A 48 12.55 31.40 16.97
CA GLN A 48 12.36 30.83 15.65
C GLN A 48 13.11 31.60 14.56
N LYS A 49 13.12 32.94 14.64
CA LYS A 49 13.87 33.80 13.72
C LYS A 49 15.39 33.59 13.83
N ASP A 50 15.91 33.44 15.04
CA ASP A 50 17.35 33.22 15.29
C ASP A 50 17.80 31.85 14.81
N GLU A 51 16.93 30.83 14.89
CA GLU A 51 17.21 29.46 14.42
C GLU A 51 17.17 29.34 12.89
N THR A 52 16.34 30.12 12.19
CA THR A 52 16.11 30.00 10.74
C THR A 52 16.67 31.15 9.90
N GLY A 53 17.14 32.24 10.53
CA GLY A 53 17.71 33.42 9.85
C GLY A 53 16.70 34.29 9.08
N ARG A 54 15.46 33.81 8.91
CA ARG A 54 14.38 34.55 8.23
C ARG A 54 13.03 34.29 8.92
N TYR A 55 12.25 35.35 9.11
CA TYR A 55 10.84 35.19 9.43
C TYR A 55 10.06 35.02 8.14
N VAL A 56 9.60 33.81 7.90
CA VAL A 56 8.58 33.54 6.88
C VAL A 56 7.24 33.45 7.60
N LYS A 57 6.31 34.36 7.27
CA LYS A 57 4.94 34.24 7.79
C LYS A 57 4.40 32.88 7.35
N PRO A 58 4.02 31.99 8.28
CA PRO A 58 3.45 30.72 7.88
C PRO A 58 2.26 30.98 6.97
N PRO A 59 2.20 30.39 5.79
CA PRO A 59 1.10 30.64 4.87
C PRO A 59 -0.23 30.22 5.51
N ASP A 60 -1.26 30.96 5.21
CA ASP A 60 -2.61 30.70 5.68
C ASP A 60 -3.27 29.64 4.79
N ILE A 61 -2.71 28.44 4.80
CA ILE A 61 -3.10 27.30 3.95
C ILE A 61 -4.03 26.36 4.72
N THR A 62 -5.04 25.83 4.02
CA THR A 62 -5.89 24.78 4.58
C THR A 62 -5.20 23.40 4.52
N VAL A 63 -5.65 22.45 5.35
CA VAL A 63 -5.16 21.06 5.30
C VAL A 63 -5.41 20.44 3.92
N GLY A 64 -6.56 20.71 3.32
CA GLY A 64 -6.91 20.19 1.99
C GLY A 64 -5.97 20.68 0.90
N ASP A 65 -5.72 22.00 0.84
CA ASP A 65 -4.81 22.60 -0.15
C ASP A 65 -3.38 22.14 0.07
N PHE A 66 -2.95 22.07 1.32
CA PHE A 66 -1.64 21.54 1.69
C PHE A 66 -1.44 20.07 1.28
N LEU A 67 -2.42 19.20 1.55
CA LEU A 67 -2.33 17.79 1.17
C LEU A 67 -2.38 17.61 -0.35
N ALA A 68 -3.12 18.44 -1.08
CA ALA A 68 -3.10 18.45 -2.54
C ALA A 68 -1.70 18.82 -3.06
N GLU A 69 -1.07 19.85 -2.50
CA GLU A 69 0.30 20.23 -2.84
C GLU A 69 1.31 19.12 -2.51
N TRP A 70 1.23 18.52 -1.32
CA TRP A 70 2.10 17.42 -0.90
C TRP A 70 1.96 16.19 -1.80
N LEU A 71 0.73 15.83 -2.19
CA LEU A 71 0.48 14.72 -3.10
C LEU A 71 1.15 14.94 -4.47
N GLU A 72 1.02 16.13 -5.06
CA GLU A 72 1.59 16.45 -6.37
C GLU A 72 3.13 16.61 -6.32
N LYS A 73 3.65 17.36 -5.36
CA LYS A 73 5.06 17.73 -5.32
C LYS A 73 5.97 16.70 -4.65
N GLN A 74 5.43 15.90 -3.71
CA GLN A 74 6.22 14.94 -2.96
C GLN A 74 5.86 13.49 -3.30
N VAL A 75 4.58 13.12 -3.22
CA VAL A 75 4.18 11.72 -3.37
C VAL A 75 4.25 11.26 -4.82
N LYS A 76 3.71 12.07 -5.75
CA LYS A 76 3.69 11.74 -7.19
C LYS A 76 5.10 11.61 -7.79
N VAL A 77 6.03 12.43 -7.29
CA VAL A 77 7.42 12.43 -7.78
C VAL A 77 8.23 11.27 -7.19
N ASN A 78 8.02 10.95 -5.90
CA ASN A 78 8.91 10.02 -5.18
C ASN A 78 8.29 8.63 -4.96
N CYS A 79 7.00 8.45 -5.24
CA CYS A 79 6.31 7.19 -5.01
C CYS A 79 5.80 6.57 -6.32
N LYS A 80 5.54 5.26 -6.28
CA LYS A 80 4.89 4.59 -7.40
C LYS A 80 3.44 5.05 -7.57
N PRO A 81 2.90 5.03 -8.81
CA PRO A 81 1.52 5.44 -9.10
C PRO A 81 0.47 4.79 -8.19
N ALA A 82 0.68 3.51 -7.81
CA ALA A 82 -0.20 2.82 -6.87
C ALA A 82 -0.28 3.49 -5.50
N THR A 83 0.86 3.95 -4.97
CA THR A 83 0.93 4.62 -3.67
C THR A 83 0.30 6.01 -3.75
N TYR A 84 0.57 6.75 -4.83
CA TYR A 84 -0.06 8.04 -5.09
C TYR A 84 -1.59 7.93 -5.13
N ASN A 85 -2.12 6.99 -5.91
CA ASN A 85 -3.57 6.79 -6.03
C ASN A 85 -4.21 6.35 -4.70
N LEU A 86 -3.54 5.48 -3.94
CA LEU A 86 -4.00 5.07 -2.60
C LEU A 86 -4.05 6.27 -1.65
N TYR A 87 -2.99 7.06 -1.59
CA TYR A 87 -2.90 8.23 -0.71
C TYR A 87 -3.92 9.30 -1.11
N LYS A 88 -4.05 9.56 -2.42
CA LYS A 88 -5.06 10.49 -2.96
C LYS A 88 -6.48 10.07 -2.55
N GLY A 89 -6.83 8.78 -2.73
CA GLY A 89 -8.14 8.26 -2.33
C GLY A 89 -8.39 8.35 -0.84
N LEU A 90 -7.44 7.94 0.00
CA LEU A 90 -7.58 8.02 1.46
C LEU A 90 -7.64 9.45 1.97
N THR A 91 -6.88 10.37 1.38
CA THR A 91 -6.94 11.80 1.69
C THR A 91 -8.31 12.36 1.37
N ALA A 92 -8.83 12.10 0.17
CA ALA A 92 -10.13 12.60 -0.27
C ALA A 92 -11.29 12.04 0.56
N ASN A 93 -11.26 10.75 0.88
CA ASN A 93 -12.40 10.06 1.51
C ASN A 93 -12.39 10.12 3.05
N HIS A 94 -11.25 10.38 3.70
CA HIS A 94 -11.13 10.33 5.15
C HIS A 94 -10.56 11.61 5.75
N ILE A 95 -9.43 12.14 5.24
CA ILE A 95 -8.76 13.28 5.87
C ILE A 95 -9.45 14.60 5.53
N ASN A 96 -9.75 14.83 4.26
CA ASN A 96 -10.41 16.07 3.82
C ASN A 96 -11.79 16.29 4.44
N PRO A 97 -12.66 15.30 4.59
CA PRO A 97 -13.94 15.48 5.28
C PRO A 97 -13.78 15.90 6.75
N ALA A 98 -12.72 15.45 7.43
CA ALA A 98 -12.48 15.76 8.84
C ALA A 98 -11.71 17.09 9.06
N PHE A 99 -10.73 17.39 8.20
CA PHE A 99 -9.78 18.46 8.44
C PHE A 99 -9.57 19.40 7.24
N GLY A 100 -10.08 19.08 6.05
CA GLY A 100 -9.72 19.74 4.80
C GLY A 100 -9.90 21.25 4.79
N THR A 101 -10.96 21.76 5.42
CA THR A 101 -11.27 23.21 5.50
C THR A 101 -10.53 23.93 6.62
N ARG A 102 -9.88 23.20 7.53
CA ARG A 102 -9.18 23.78 8.67
C ARG A 102 -7.79 24.27 8.27
N ARG A 103 -7.28 25.27 8.98
CA ARG A 103 -5.91 25.74 8.79
C ARG A 103 -4.92 24.72 9.33
N ILE A 104 -3.84 24.47 8.57
CA ILE A 104 -2.83 23.48 8.94
C ILE A 104 -2.20 23.76 10.33
N ARG A 105 -2.01 25.03 10.67
CA ARG A 105 -1.45 25.51 11.95
C ARG A 105 -2.34 25.24 13.18
N ASP A 106 -3.65 25.03 12.95
CA ASP A 106 -4.62 24.85 14.02
C ASP A 106 -4.84 23.37 14.37
N ILE A 107 -4.20 22.47 13.65
CA ILE A 107 -4.29 21.03 13.89
C ILE A 107 -3.47 20.65 15.11
N ARG A 108 -4.10 19.93 16.05
CA ARG A 108 -3.49 19.49 17.31
C ARG A 108 -3.34 17.96 17.35
N THR A 109 -2.28 17.50 18.02
CA THR A 109 -2.00 16.06 18.21
C THR A 109 -3.19 15.30 18.79
N ARG A 110 -3.86 15.88 19.81
CA ARG A 110 -5.02 15.26 20.44
C ARG A 110 -6.17 15.03 19.47
N GLU A 111 -6.48 16.01 18.63
CA GLU A 111 -7.58 15.90 17.66
C GLU A 111 -7.32 14.79 16.63
N LEU A 112 -6.06 14.65 16.18
CA LEU A 112 -5.67 13.56 15.28
C LEU A 112 -5.80 12.20 15.98
N GLN A 113 -5.43 12.12 17.26
CA GLN A 113 -5.56 10.89 18.05
C GLN A 113 -7.02 10.50 18.24
N ASP A 114 -7.86 11.46 18.64
CA ASP A 114 -9.30 11.28 18.87
C ASP A 114 -9.99 10.84 17.56
N TRP A 115 -9.65 11.48 16.44
CA TRP A 115 -10.18 11.13 15.11
C TRP A 115 -9.81 9.70 14.67
N LEU A 116 -8.57 9.24 14.88
CA LEU A 116 -8.19 7.86 14.54
C LEU A 116 -8.92 6.85 15.42
N THR A 117 -9.20 7.19 16.67
CA THR A 117 -10.00 6.36 17.58
C THR A 117 -11.46 6.30 17.12
N GLU A 118 -12.03 7.44 16.73
CA GLU A 118 -13.38 7.50 16.17
C GLU A 118 -13.53 6.67 14.88
N LEU A 119 -12.52 6.71 14.00
CA LEU A 119 -12.52 5.86 12.80
C LEU A 119 -12.51 4.36 13.14
N LYS A 120 -11.75 3.95 14.16
CA LYS A 120 -11.77 2.58 14.68
C LYS A 120 -13.16 2.21 15.16
N ASP A 121 -13.78 3.09 15.99
CA ASP A 121 -15.10 2.83 16.57
C ASP A 121 -16.21 2.78 15.52
N LYS A 122 -16.02 3.46 14.39
CA LYS A 122 -16.86 3.36 13.18
C LYS A 122 -16.56 2.12 12.34
N GLY A 123 -15.68 1.22 12.78
CA GLY A 123 -15.37 -0.05 12.12
C GLY A 123 -14.32 0.05 10.99
N ALA A 124 -13.53 1.12 10.93
CA ALA A 124 -12.45 1.19 9.94
C ALA A 124 -11.36 0.15 10.25
N ALA A 125 -10.89 -0.55 9.20
CA ALA A 125 -9.88 -1.58 9.33
C ALA A 125 -8.55 -1.01 9.87
N LYS A 126 -7.88 -1.76 10.73
CA LYS A 126 -6.54 -1.43 11.29
C LYS A 126 -5.51 -1.06 10.23
N SER A 127 -5.54 -1.75 9.09
CA SER A 127 -4.65 -1.45 7.95
C SER A 127 -4.92 -0.06 7.36
N THR A 128 -6.19 0.34 7.22
CA THR A 128 -6.59 1.66 6.73
C THR A 128 -6.13 2.76 7.68
N ILE A 129 -6.38 2.61 8.98
CA ILE A 129 -5.97 3.60 10.00
C ILE A 129 -4.44 3.71 10.05
N ARG A 130 -3.71 2.61 9.92
CA ARG A 130 -2.24 2.63 9.83
C ARG A 130 -1.73 3.44 8.63
N VAL A 131 -2.36 3.31 7.47
CA VAL A 131 -1.98 4.07 6.29
C VAL A 131 -2.34 5.54 6.45
N LEU A 132 -3.52 5.89 6.99
CA LEU A 132 -3.91 7.26 7.30
C LEU A 132 -2.92 7.94 8.24
N LEU A 133 -2.51 7.27 9.31
CA LEU A 133 -1.48 7.77 10.22
C LEU A 133 -0.13 7.97 9.51
N SER A 134 0.25 7.06 8.61
CA SER A 134 1.47 7.21 7.80
C SER A 134 1.41 8.41 6.87
N ILE A 135 0.26 8.67 6.23
CA ILE A 135 0.02 9.86 5.41
C ILE A 135 0.19 11.13 6.24
N LEU A 136 -0.50 11.23 7.37
CA LEU A 136 -0.42 12.41 8.26
C LEU A 136 1.01 12.66 8.73
N ARG A 137 1.70 11.62 9.23
CA ARG A 137 3.08 11.75 9.68
C ARG A 137 4.02 12.23 8.59
N SER A 138 3.90 11.64 7.39
CA SER A 138 4.76 12.00 6.26
C SER A 138 4.45 13.39 5.71
N ALA A 139 3.18 13.73 5.54
CA ALA A 139 2.76 15.04 5.05
C ALA A 139 3.18 16.17 6.03
N PHE A 140 2.88 16.03 7.31
CA PHE A 140 3.28 17.05 8.29
C PHE A 140 4.80 17.11 8.52
N LYS A 141 5.54 15.99 8.35
CA LYS A 141 7.00 16.03 8.32
C LYS A 141 7.51 16.88 7.14
N TRP A 142 6.90 16.73 5.98
CA TRP A 142 7.23 17.53 4.79
C TRP A 142 6.84 19.01 4.98
N ALA A 143 5.72 19.30 5.67
CA ALA A 143 5.30 20.65 6.00
C ALA A 143 6.33 21.38 6.89
N VAL A 144 6.95 20.67 7.82
CA VAL A 144 7.99 21.23 8.69
C VAL A 144 9.31 21.39 7.92
N ALA A 145 9.78 20.33 7.24
CA ALA A 145 11.15 20.28 6.71
C ALA A 145 11.33 21.02 5.38
N ASN A 146 10.30 21.08 4.52
CA ASN A 146 10.43 21.52 3.15
C ASN A 146 9.60 22.77 2.81
N ARG A 147 8.67 23.16 3.67
CA ARG A 147 7.74 24.27 3.41
C ARG A 147 7.67 25.30 4.52
N GLU A 148 8.23 24.99 5.67
CA GLU A 148 8.17 25.87 6.85
C GLU A 148 6.73 26.28 7.24
N TYR A 149 5.72 25.47 6.82
CA TYR A 149 4.33 25.72 7.15
C TYR A 149 4.02 25.46 8.63
N LEU A 150 4.83 24.62 9.26
CA LEU A 150 4.74 24.26 10.66
C LEU A 150 6.14 24.24 11.29
N THR A 151 6.22 24.55 12.58
CA THR A 151 7.44 24.37 13.38
C THR A 151 7.56 22.97 13.97
N VAL A 152 6.42 22.31 14.20
CA VAL A 152 6.35 20.96 14.82
C VAL A 152 5.33 20.13 14.08
N ASN A 153 5.65 18.85 13.89
CA ASN A 153 4.74 17.89 13.29
C ASN A 153 3.68 17.43 14.30
N PRO A 154 2.39 17.78 14.15
CA PRO A 154 1.35 17.42 15.09
C PRO A 154 1.04 15.90 15.09
N ALA A 155 1.41 15.17 14.04
CA ALA A 155 1.20 13.72 13.95
C ALA A 155 2.38 12.90 14.48
N ALA A 156 3.49 13.52 14.91
CA ALA A 156 4.70 12.78 15.31
C ALA A 156 4.42 11.79 16.45
N ASN A 157 3.69 12.24 17.46
CA ASN A 157 3.40 11.47 18.67
C ASN A 157 2.01 10.81 18.68
N VAL A 158 1.26 10.88 17.57
CA VAL A 158 -0.02 10.17 17.43
C VAL A 158 0.25 8.68 17.35
N SER A 159 -0.49 7.88 18.12
CA SER A 159 -0.35 6.41 18.16
C SER A 159 -1.47 5.72 17.42
N LEU A 160 -1.17 4.52 16.92
CA LEU A 160 -2.21 3.65 16.36
C LEU A 160 -3.14 3.20 17.52
N PRO A 161 -4.48 3.36 17.40
CA PRO A 161 -5.40 2.82 18.39
C PRO A 161 -5.20 1.32 18.60
N ARG A 162 -5.45 0.83 19.83
CA ARG A 162 -5.41 -0.61 20.09
C ARG A 162 -6.58 -1.29 19.40
N PHE A 163 -6.32 -2.42 18.76
CA PHE A 163 -7.31 -3.29 18.17
C PHE A 163 -7.23 -4.63 18.89
N ASP A 164 -8.33 -5.09 19.42
CA ASP A 164 -8.46 -6.36 20.14
C ASP A 164 -8.69 -7.53 19.15
N GLU A 165 -8.20 -7.37 17.91
CA GLU A 165 -8.24 -8.42 16.90
C GLU A 165 -7.19 -9.48 17.21
N ALA A 166 -7.63 -10.73 17.32
CA ALA A 166 -6.72 -11.87 17.24
C ALA A 166 -5.95 -11.79 15.90
N PRO A 167 -4.66 -12.17 15.87
CA PRO A 167 -3.91 -12.22 14.62
C PRO A 167 -4.65 -13.12 13.64
N THR A 168 -5.29 -12.54 12.64
CA THR A 168 -5.89 -13.31 11.55
C THR A 168 -4.75 -13.85 10.70
N SER A 169 -4.59 -15.17 10.69
CA SER A 169 -3.73 -15.84 9.71
C SER A 169 -4.26 -15.53 8.31
N PRO A 170 -3.38 -15.17 7.36
CA PRO A 170 -3.81 -15.12 5.98
C PRO A 170 -4.35 -16.50 5.61
N GLY A 171 -5.60 -16.57 5.19
CA GLY A 171 -6.23 -17.82 4.79
C GLY A 171 -5.41 -18.54 3.72
N VAL A 172 -5.48 -19.86 3.71
CA VAL A 172 -4.91 -20.74 2.67
C VAL A 172 -6.05 -21.56 2.09
N PHE A 173 -5.98 -21.85 0.81
CA PHE A 173 -6.93 -22.77 0.19
C PHE A 173 -6.63 -24.20 0.61
N THR A 174 -7.67 -24.93 1.02
CA THR A 174 -7.62 -26.38 1.24
C THR A 174 -7.41 -27.13 -0.08
N SER A 175 -7.19 -28.44 -0.02
CA SER A 175 -7.07 -29.27 -1.22
C SER A 175 -8.38 -29.38 -1.97
N ASP A 176 -9.50 -29.48 -1.25
CA ASP A 176 -10.84 -29.60 -1.81
C ASP A 176 -11.28 -28.28 -2.47
N GLU A 177 -11.01 -27.13 -1.85
CA GLU A 177 -11.26 -25.82 -2.44
C GLU A 177 -10.45 -25.61 -3.74
N ILE A 178 -9.20 -26.07 -3.77
CA ILE A 178 -8.39 -26.01 -5.00
C ILE A 178 -8.97 -26.93 -6.08
N ALA A 179 -9.46 -28.11 -5.73
CA ALA A 179 -10.10 -29.02 -6.68
C ALA A 179 -11.38 -28.38 -7.27
N GLU A 180 -12.25 -27.82 -6.42
CA GLU A 180 -13.45 -27.11 -6.82
C GLU A 180 -13.15 -25.90 -7.73
N ILE A 181 -12.17 -25.07 -7.34
CA ILE A 181 -11.72 -23.92 -8.16
C ILE A 181 -11.22 -24.42 -9.53
N PHE A 182 -10.51 -25.52 -9.56
CA PHE A 182 -9.96 -26.07 -10.79
C PHE A 182 -11.00 -26.69 -11.72
N GLU A 183 -12.03 -27.24 -11.17
CA GLU A 183 -13.19 -27.75 -11.90
C GLU A 183 -14.03 -26.59 -12.47
N PHE A 184 -14.36 -25.61 -11.64
CA PHE A 184 -15.16 -24.45 -12.04
C PHE A 184 -14.47 -23.58 -13.10
N TYR A 185 -13.19 -23.30 -12.91
CA TYR A 185 -12.36 -22.54 -13.86
C TYR A 185 -11.51 -23.51 -14.71
N ASN A 186 -12.18 -24.28 -15.52
CA ASN A 186 -11.58 -25.25 -16.45
C ASN A 186 -11.05 -24.59 -17.75
N GLU A 187 -10.63 -25.38 -18.71
CA GLU A 187 -9.96 -24.97 -19.95
C GLU A 187 -10.75 -23.98 -20.83
N GLY A 188 -12.09 -23.95 -20.71
CA GLY A 188 -12.96 -22.98 -21.41
C GLY A 188 -13.01 -21.58 -20.75
N SER A 189 -12.49 -21.44 -19.55
CA SER A 189 -12.52 -20.18 -18.82
C SER A 189 -11.29 -19.33 -19.08
N LYS A 190 -11.49 -18.02 -19.33
CA LYS A 190 -10.37 -17.07 -19.36
C LYS A 190 -9.57 -17.00 -18.06
N LEU A 191 -10.18 -17.41 -16.92
CA LEU A 191 -9.51 -17.46 -15.62
C LEU A 191 -8.73 -18.78 -15.40
N PHE A 192 -8.83 -19.75 -16.29
CA PHE A 192 -8.09 -21.00 -16.22
C PHE A 192 -6.59 -20.79 -15.99
N ILE A 193 -5.90 -20.15 -16.93
CA ILE A 193 -4.45 -20.04 -16.85
C ILE A 193 -3.94 -19.07 -15.78
N PRO A 194 -4.56 -17.90 -15.50
CA PRO A 194 -4.13 -17.05 -14.39
C PRO A 194 -4.13 -17.78 -13.05
N ILE A 195 -5.17 -18.59 -12.79
CA ILE A 195 -5.33 -19.37 -11.56
C ILE A 195 -4.24 -20.45 -11.47
N ARG A 196 -3.99 -21.20 -12.54
CA ARG A 196 -2.96 -22.26 -12.60
C ARG A 196 -1.58 -21.69 -12.35
N ILE A 197 -1.22 -20.58 -13.04
CA ILE A 197 0.07 -19.92 -12.83
C ILE A 197 0.19 -19.46 -11.38
N ALA A 198 -0.81 -18.78 -10.82
CA ALA A 198 -0.76 -18.28 -9.43
C ALA A 198 -0.56 -19.42 -8.42
N TYR A 199 -1.29 -20.53 -8.59
CA TYR A 199 -1.20 -21.70 -7.72
C TYR A 199 0.16 -22.41 -7.80
N TYR A 200 0.64 -22.73 -9.02
CA TYR A 200 1.88 -23.51 -9.20
C TYR A 200 3.16 -22.70 -8.98
N THR A 201 3.10 -21.37 -9.06
CA THR A 201 4.30 -20.53 -8.99
C THR A 201 4.34 -19.57 -7.78
N GLY A 202 3.20 -19.30 -7.17
CA GLY A 202 3.06 -18.28 -6.13
C GLY A 202 3.29 -16.84 -6.60
N MET A 203 3.23 -16.57 -7.91
CA MET A 203 3.39 -15.23 -8.47
C MET A 203 2.28 -14.28 -7.99
N ARG A 204 2.60 -12.99 -7.89
CA ARG A 204 1.61 -11.95 -7.54
C ARG A 204 0.63 -11.73 -8.70
N LYS A 205 -0.61 -11.34 -8.40
CA LYS A 205 -1.65 -11.01 -9.40
C LYS A 205 -1.13 -10.18 -10.57
N GLY A 206 -0.45 -9.08 -10.26
CA GLY A 206 0.09 -8.19 -11.29
C GLY A 206 1.25 -8.79 -12.10
N GLU A 207 2.04 -9.71 -11.52
CA GLU A 207 3.09 -10.43 -12.21
C GLU A 207 2.50 -11.46 -13.21
N VAL A 208 1.47 -12.20 -12.78
CA VAL A 208 0.73 -13.15 -13.62
C VAL A 208 0.10 -12.43 -14.82
N LEU A 209 -0.59 -11.32 -14.58
CA LEU A 209 -1.27 -10.57 -15.66
C LEU A 209 -0.31 -9.83 -16.60
N ALA A 210 0.93 -9.59 -16.18
CA ALA A 210 1.95 -8.95 -17.01
C ALA A 210 2.76 -9.95 -17.85
N LEU A 211 2.54 -11.26 -17.65
CA LEU A 211 3.36 -12.32 -18.25
C LEU A 211 3.16 -12.41 -19.76
N LYS A 212 4.25 -12.41 -20.48
CA LYS A 212 4.28 -12.64 -21.94
C LYS A 212 4.76 -14.05 -22.24
N TRP A 213 4.41 -14.56 -23.42
CA TRP A 213 4.95 -15.84 -23.91
C TRP A 213 6.47 -15.84 -24.01
N SER A 214 7.09 -14.70 -24.35
CA SER A 214 8.55 -14.54 -24.37
C SER A 214 9.23 -14.64 -23.00
N ASP A 215 8.47 -14.53 -21.90
CA ASP A 215 8.99 -14.65 -20.55
C ASP A 215 8.99 -16.12 -20.06
N ILE A 216 8.43 -17.06 -20.86
CA ILE A 216 8.29 -18.47 -20.54
C ILE A 216 9.23 -19.32 -21.39
N ASP A 217 10.11 -20.03 -20.74
CA ASP A 217 10.87 -21.12 -21.32
C ASP A 217 10.14 -22.45 -21.03
N LEU A 218 9.41 -22.96 -22.03
CA LEU A 218 8.66 -24.22 -21.88
C LEU A 218 9.62 -25.42 -21.81
N PHE A 219 10.75 -25.39 -22.49
CA PHE A 219 11.74 -26.49 -22.50
C PHE A 219 12.45 -26.53 -21.13
N GLY A 220 13.01 -25.40 -20.67
CA GLY A 220 13.66 -25.28 -19.39
C GLY A 220 12.67 -25.19 -18.21
N ARG A 221 11.35 -25.18 -18.47
CA ARG A 221 10.27 -25.08 -17.49
C ARG A 221 10.48 -23.97 -16.48
N SER A 222 10.70 -22.76 -16.99
CA SER A 222 10.94 -21.59 -16.16
C SER A 222 10.23 -20.34 -16.66
N ILE A 223 9.91 -19.45 -15.74
CA ILE A 223 9.28 -18.16 -15.98
C ILE A 223 10.18 -17.06 -15.46
N SER A 224 10.50 -16.09 -16.33
CA SER A 224 11.25 -14.88 -15.97
C SER A 224 10.30 -13.78 -15.49
N VAL A 225 10.30 -13.48 -14.19
CA VAL A 225 9.45 -12.45 -13.60
C VAL A 225 10.19 -11.13 -13.58
N SER A 226 9.80 -10.20 -14.47
CA SER A 226 10.47 -8.89 -14.62
C SER A 226 9.51 -7.70 -14.62
N LYS A 227 8.19 -7.93 -14.67
CA LYS A 227 7.16 -6.90 -14.83
C LYS A 227 5.95 -7.17 -13.94
N THR A 228 5.17 -6.12 -13.71
CA THR A 228 3.89 -6.21 -13.02
C THR A 228 2.89 -5.27 -13.68
N LEU A 229 1.65 -5.71 -13.84
CA LEU A 229 0.54 -4.90 -14.35
C LEU A 229 -0.19 -4.23 -13.19
N TYR A 230 -0.32 -2.90 -13.25
CA TYR A 230 -1.11 -2.12 -12.30
C TYR A 230 -1.90 -1.04 -13.04
N ASN A 231 -3.23 -1.03 -12.89
CA ASN A 231 -4.15 -0.10 -13.56
C ASN A 231 -3.89 0.03 -15.07
N GLY A 232 -3.70 -1.11 -15.76
CA GLY A 232 -3.43 -1.14 -17.20
C GLY A 232 -2.01 -0.71 -17.61
N GLN A 233 -1.15 -0.35 -16.66
CA GLN A 233 0.23 0.05 -16.93
C GLN A 233 1.23 -1.02 -16.49
N HIS A 234 2.19 -1.30 -17.36
CA HIS A 234 3.31 -2.17 -17.04
C HIS A 234 4.37 -1.41 -16.25
N ASN A 235 4.63 -1.89 -15.05
CA ASN A 235 5.60 -1.30 -14.15
C ASN A 235 6.73 -2.30 -13.84
N THR A 236 7.91 -1.76 -13.53
CA THR A 236 8.98 -2.57 -12.95
C THR A 236 8.61 -3.03 -11.54
N PRO A 237 9.08 -4.19 -11.08
CA PRO A 237 8.88 -4.66 -9.73
C PRO A 237 9.38 -3.67 -8.67
N LYS A 238 8.83 -3.75 -7.44
CA LYS A 238 9.15 -2.80 -6.35
C LYS A 238 10.59 -2.87 -5.84
N THR A 239 11.23 -4.04 -5.95
CA THR A 239 12.57 -4.30 -5.38
C THR A 239 13.42 -5.11 -6.35
N LYS A 240 14.76 -5.05 -6.21
CA LYS A 240 15.70 -5.88 -6.98
C LYS A 240 15.42 -7.38 -6.81
N GLY A 241 15.02 -7.84 -5.61
CA GLY A 241 14.65 -9.23 -5.34
C GLY A 241 13.37 -9.71 -6.03
N SER A 242 12.60 -8.81 -6.64
CA SER A 242 11.41 -9.18 -7.42
C SER A 242 11.75 -9.66 -8.83
N TYR A 243 12.96 -9.36 -9.35
CA TYR A 243 13.49 -9.96 -10.58
C TYR A 243 13.97 -11.37 -10.24
N ARG A 244 13.31 -12.36 -10.77
CA ARG A 244 13.60 -13.75 -10.45
C ARG A 244 13.14 -14.70 -11.56
N GLN A 245 13.73 -15.87 -11.57
CA GLN A 245 13.28 -17.00 -12.39
C GLN A 245 12.52 -17.98 -11.49
N VAL A 246 11.36 -18.43 -11.92
CA VAL A 246 10.50 -19.36 -11.18
C VAL A 246 10.33 -20.63 -12.01
N SER A 247 10.88 -21.74 -11.55
CA SER A 247 10.71 -23.04 -12.18
C SER A 247 9.29 -23.58 -11.97
N PHE A 248 8.77 -24.35 -12.91
CA PHE A 248 7.47 -24.99 -12.80
C PHE A 248 7.50 -26.47 -13.25
N GLY A 249 6.50 -27.21 -12.79
CA GLY A 249 6.38 -28.64 -13.05
C GLY A 249 5.60 -28.96 -14.32
N GLN A 250 5.53 -30.27 -14.65
CA GLN A 250 4.86 -30.79 -15.84
C GLN A 250 3.38 -30.38 -15.92
N LYS A 251 2.66 -30.31 -14.79
CA LYS A 251 1.23 -29.94 -14.77
C LYS A 251 1.01 -28.53 -15.34
N LEU A 252 1.80 -27.54 -14.88
CA LEU A 252 1.67 -26.18 -15.41
C LEU A 252 2.14 -26.09 -16.88
N MET A 253 3.14 -26.89 -17.28
CA MET A 253 3.54 -26.96 -18.70
C MET A 253 2.37 -27.39 -19.58
N THR A 254 1.66 -28.44 -19.19
CA THR A 254 0.47 -28.91 -19.90
C THR A 254 -0.61 -27.85 -19.98
N ASP A 255 -0.88 -27.15 -18.86
CA ASP A 255 -1.87 -26.07 -18.78
C ASP A 255 -1.47 -24.87 -19.68
N LEU A 256 -0.19 -24.54 -19.77
CA LEU A 256 0.30 -23.50 -20.69
C LEU A 256 0.13 -23.87 -22.16
N ILE A 257 0.35 -25.13 -22.52
CA ILE A 257 0.10 -25.61 -23.88
C ILE A 257 -1.39 -25.52 -24.22
N LYS A 258 -2.27 -25.94 -23.32
CA LYS A 258 -3.72 -25.81 -23.48
C LYS A 258 -4.15 -24.35 -23.64
N GLN A 259 -3.55 -23.43 -22.87
CA GLN A 259 -3.79 -22.01 -23.02
C GLN A 259 -3.42 -21.48 -24.40
N LYS A 260 -2.31 -21.97 -24.96
CA LYS A 260 -1.88 -21.57 -26.31
C LYS A 260 -2.89 -22.01 -27.37
N HIS A 261 -3.34 -23.27 -27.30
CA HIS A 261 -4.40 -23.78 -28.18
C HIS A 261 -5.73 -23.04 -27.99
N TRP A 262 -6.08 -22.67 -26.74
CA TRP A 262 -7.27 -21.87 -26.47
C TRP A 262 -7.19 -20.48 -27.13
N GLN A 263 -6.03 -19.81 -27.09
CA GLN A 263 -5.81 -18.55 -27.78
C GLN A 263 -5.87 -18.68 -29.30
N GLU A 264 -5.32 -19.73 -29.85
CA GLU A 264 -5.38 -20.06 -31.28
C GLU A 264 -6.82 -20.30 -31.76
N ALA A 265 -7.60 -21.09 -31.01
CA ALA A 265 -9.00 -21.35 -31.31
C ALA A 265 -9.87 -20.07 -31.20
N ASN A 266 -9.61 -19.22 -30.22
CA ASN A 266 -10.29 -17.93 -30.12
C ASN A 266 -9.90 -16.98 -31.27
N ALA A 267 -8.65 -16.98 -31.71
CA ALA A 267 -8.21 -16.15 -32.83
C ALA A 267 -8.95 -16.58 -34.14
N GLU A 268 -9.15 -17.86 -34.33
CA GLU A 268 -9.94 -18.38 -35.45
C GLU A 268 -11.42 -18.00 -35.34
N ALA A 269 -12.02 -18.17 -34.15
CA ALA A 269 -13.43 -17.90 -33.91
C ALA A 269 -13.78 -16.40 -34.01
N TRP A 270 -12.91 -15.51 -33.54
CA TRP A 270 -13.11 -14.07 -33.58
C TRP A 270 -12.68 -13.42 -34.89
N GLY A 271 -11.80 -14.09 -35.69
CA GLY A 271 -11.33 -13.62 -36.98
C GLY A 271 -10.78 -12.18 -36.94
N SER A 272 -11.34 -11.29 -37.74
CA SER A 272 -10.88 -9.87 -37.79
C SER A 272 -11.13 -9.08 -36.51
N TYR A 273 -11.96 -9.55 -35.62
CA TYR A 273 -12.23 -8.90 -34.31
C TYR A 273 -11.25 -9.34 -33.23
N TYR A 274 -10.40 -10.34 -33.50
CA TYR A 274 -9.37 -10.75 -32.56
C TYR A 274 -8.25 -9.72 -32.47
N SER A 275 -7.86 -9.38 -31.23
CA SER A 275 -6.77 -8.45 -30.95
C SER A 275 -5.52 -9.22 -30.51
N PRO A 276 -4.59 -9.60 -31.43
CA PRO A 276 -3.42 -10.38 -31.07
C PRO A 276 -2.58 -9.66 -30.02
N SER A 277 -2.19 -10.37 -28.99
CA SER A 277 -1.34 -9.82 -27.95
C SER A 277 -0.25 -10.80 -27.50
N PRO A 278 0.91 -10.32 -27.05
CA PRO A 278 2.01 -11.19 -26.62
C PRO A 278 1.79 -11.82 -25.25
N TYR A 279 0.66 -11.55 -24.60
CA TYR A 279 0.41 -11.94 -23.22
C TYR A 279 -0.16 -13.37 -23.10
N VAL A 280 0.19 -14.02 -21.99
CA VAL A 280 -0.30 -15.35 -21.64
C VAL A 280 -1.75 -15.29 -21.15
N CYS A 281 -2.07 -14.27 -20.35
CA CYS A 281 -3.40 -14.07 -19.80
C CYS A 281 -4.19 -13.08 -20.68
N THR A 282 -5.06 -13.63 -21.54
CA THR A 282 -5.93 -12.84 -22.45
C THR A 282 -7.40 -13.13 -22.19
N ARG A 283 -8.25 -12.25 -22.69
CA ARG A 283 -9.68 -12.51 -22.88
C ARG A 283 -9.88 -13.30 -24.16
N GLU A 284 -11.12 -13.68 -24.43
CA GLU A 284 -11.54 -14.41 -25.61
C GLU A 284 -11.24 -13.64 -26.91
N ASP A 285 -11.33 -12.31 -26.88
CA ASP A 285 -11.01 -11.41 -27.99
C ASP A 285 -9.51 -11.18 -28.21
N GLY A 286 -8.63 -11.87 -27.47
CA GLY A 286 -7.19 -11.72 -27.51
C GLY A 286 -6.62 -10.55 -26.72
N SER A 287 -7.45 -9.63 -26.23
CA SER A 287 -7.01 -8.48 -25.46
C SER A 287 -6.43 -8.91 -24.10
N GLN A 288 -5.43 -8.16 -23.59
CA GLN A 288 -4.81 -8.44 -22.31
C GLN A 288 -5.81 -8.36 -21.16
N MET A 289 -5.81 -9.35 -20.27
CA MET A 289 -6.56 -9.32 -19.02
C MET A 289 -6.02 -8.24 -18.07
N THR A 290 -6.93 -7.69 -17.26
CA THR A 290 -6.64 -6.69 -16.25
C THR A 290 -7.04 -7.17 -14.84
N ALA A 291 -6.75 -6.37 -13.82
CA ALA A 291 -7.18 -6.65 -12.45
C ALA A 291 -8.72 -6.76 -12.31
N ASN A 292 -9.48 -6.13 -13.23
CA ASN A 292 -10.94 -6.20 -13.23
C ASN A 292 -11.45 -7.60 -13.60
N ASP A 293 -10.76 -8.30 -14.49
CA ASP A 293 -11.13 -9.67 -14.88
C ASP A 293 -10.98 -10.65 -13.69
N ILE A 294 -10.00 -10.41 -12.82
CA ILE A 294 -9.79 -11.21 -11.60
C ILE A 294 -10.85 -10.97 -10.53
N ARG A 295 -11.60 -9.86 -10.58
CA ARG A 295 -12.67 -9.59 -9.60
C ARG A 295 -13.78 -10.63 -9.63
N ALA A 296 -14.01 -11.27 -10.78
CA ALA A 296 -14.97 -12.37 -10.86
C ALA A 296 -14.57 -13.54 -9.95
N PHE A 297 -13.29 -13.91 -9.95
CA PHE A 297 -12.73 -14.91 -9.03
C PHE A 297 -12.83 -14.46 -7.57
N GLU A 298 -12.45 -13.20 -7.26
CA GLU A 298 -12.53 -12.68 -5.89
C GLU A 298 -13.99 -12.67 -5.37
N LYS A 299 -14.96 -12.38 -6.24
CA LYS A 299 -16.40 -12.45 -5.91
C LYS A 299 -16.84 -13.90 -5.67
N TYR A 300 -16.39 -14.84 -6.50
CA TYR A 300 -16.65 -16.26 -6.31
C TYR A 300 -16.09 -16.75 -4.97
N CYS A 301 -14.83 -16.47 -4.65
CA CYS A 301 -14.22 -16.84 -3.39
C CYS A 301 -14.93 -16.23 -2.17
N LYS A 302 -15.45 -15.01 -2.29
CA LYS A 302 -16.23 -14.40 -1.22
C LYS A 302 -17.54 -15.15 -0.92
N ALA A 303 -18.16 -15.71 -1.95
CA ALA A 303 -19.40 -16.43 -1.82
C ALA A 303 -19.22 -17.86 -1.29
N HIS A 304 -18.12 -18.54 -1.66
CA HIS A 304 -17.91 -19.97 -1.44
C HIS A 304 -16.85 -20.29 -0.38
N PHE A 305 -15.83 -19.44 -0.21
CA PHE A 305 -14.62 -19.75 0.57
C PHE A 305 -14.26 -18.69 1.62
N GLY A 306 -15.26 -18.03 2.21
CA GLY A 306 -15.01 -17.11 3.32
C GLY A 306 -14.21 -15.86 2.97
N GLY A 307 -14.13 -15.47 1.68
CA GLY A 307 -13.54 -14.21 1.26
C GLY A 307 -12.06 -14.27 0.89
N HIS A 308 -11.56 -15.43 0.50
CA HIS A 308 -10.23 -15.56 -0.10
C HIS A 308 -10.05 -14.64 -1.33
N SER A 309 -8.84 -14.21 -1.58
CA SER A 309 -8.47 -13.38 -2.72
C SER A 309 -7.52 -14.12 -3.66
N PHE A 310 -7.26 -13.54 -4.82
CA PHE A 310 -6.24 -14.09 -5.73
C PHE A 310 -4.85 -14.19 -5.08
N HIS A 311 -4.56 -13.33 -4.10
CA HIS A 311 -3.30 -13.38 -3.34
C HIS A 311 -3.21 -14.62 -2.41
N THR A 312 -4.33 -15.22 -2.05
CA THR A 312 -4.39 -16.45 -1.24
C THR A 312 -3.67 -17.61 -1.93
N PHE A 313 -3.65 -17.70 -3.27
CA PHE A 313 -2.82 -18.70 -3.98
C PHE A 313 -1.34 -18.62 -3.60
N ARG A 314 -0.81 -17.42 -3.45
CA ARG A 314 0.57 -17.21 -3.04
C ARG A 314 0.81 -17.63 -1.59
N HIS A 315 -0.12 -17.36 -0.69
CA HIS A 315 -0.05 -17.84 0.68
C HIS A 315 -0.12 -19.37 0.72
N THR A 316 -1.06 -19.97 -0.01
CA THR A 316 -1.22 -21.43 -0.15
C THR A 316 0.05 -22.07 -0.70
N HIS A 317 0.65 -21.49 -1.74
CA HIS A 317 1.91 -21.97 -2.33
C HIS A 317 3.05 -21.95 -1.32
N ALA A 318 3.24 -20.83 -0.61
CA ALA A 318 4.27 -20.68 0.41
C ALA A 318 4.08 -21.70 1.56
N THR A 319 2.86 -21.78 2.08
CA THR A 319 2.49 -22.68 3.19
C THR A 319 2.74 -24.12 2.82
N ARG A 320 2.27 -24.58 1.65
CA ARG A 320 2.45 -25.98 1.23
C ARG A 320 3.91 -26.35 0.99
N LEU A 321 4.73 -25.44 0.44
CA LEU A 321 6.16 -25.68 0.28
C LEU A 321 6.87 -25.81 1.62
N LEU A 322 6.56 -24.93 2.57
CA LEU A 322 7.17 -24.98 3.92
C LEU A 322 6.69 -26.19 4.72
N ALA A 323 5.38 -26.47 4.69
CA ALA A 323 4.80 -27.62 5.39
C ALA A 323 5.30 -28.98 4.86
N SER A 324 5.75 -29.06 3.59
CA SER A 324 6.34 -30.27 3.04
C SER A 324 7.68 -30.67 3.70
N GLY A 325 8.33 -29.74 4.42
CA GLY A 325 9.66 -29.94 5.00
C GLY A 325 10.80 -30.10 3.98
N GLN A 326 10.49 -30.06 2.68
CA GLN A 326 11.49 -30.29 1.62
C GLN A 326 12.23 -29.02 1.19
N PHE A 327 11.71 -27.84 1.56
CA PHE A 327 12.25 -26.55 1.11
C PHE A 327 12.57 -25.64 2.30
N THR A 328 13.73 -24.99 2.25
CA THR A 328 14.12 -24.04 3.29
C THR A 328 13.32 -22.74 3.18
N LEU A 329 13.25 -22.01 4.28
CA LEU A 329 12.60 -20.69 4.33
C LEU A 329 13.21 -19.72 3.33
N GLU A 330 14.55 -19.74 3.17
CA GLU A 330 15.30 -18.91 2.24
C GLU A 330 14.94 -19.23 0.78
N TYR A 331 14.84 -20.52 0.45
CA TYR A 331 14.43 -20.95 -0.89
C TYR A 331 13.03 -20.42 -1.23
N VAL A 332 12.06 -20.60 -0.33
CA VAL A 332 10.68 -20.13 -0.53
C VAL A 332 10.62 -18.60 -0.62
N ALA A 333 11.37 -17.90 0.24
CA ALA A 333 11.45 -16.43 0.18
C ALA A 333 12.02 -15.93 -1.15
N LYS A 334 13.12 -16.54 -1.62
CA LYS A 334 13.74 -16.23 -2.93
C LYS A 334 12.81 -16.54 -4.09
N ARG A 335 12.17 -17.73 -4.10
CA ARG A 335 11.20 -18.15 -5.12
C ARG A 335 10.04 -17.16 -5.23
N LEU A 336 9.52 -16.71 -4.11
CA LEU A 336 8.42 -15.75 -4.05
C LEU A 336 8.88 -14.30 -4.32
N GLY A 337 10.15 -13.97 -4.17
CA GLY A 337 10.68 -12.61 -4.28
C GLY A 337 10.20 -11.75 -3.10
N HIS A 338 10.33 -12.27 -1.87
CA HIS A 338 10.15 -11.49 -0.65
C HIS A 338 11.44 -10.71 -0.36
N SER A 339 11.29 -9.41 -0.09
CA SER A 339 12.44 -8.56 0.28
C SER A 339 12.94 -8.79 1.71
N SER A 340 12.15 -9.48 2.54
CA SER A 340 12.47 -9.81 3.92
C SER A 340 12.06 -11.25 4.23
N LEU A 341 12.96 -12.00 4.85
CA LEU A 341 12.69 -13.34 5.35
C LEU A 341 11.55 -13.36 6.38
N ALA A 342 11.42 -12.28 7.17
CA ALA A 342 10.33 -12.12 8.14
C ALA A 342 8.94 -12.25 7.49
N THR A 343 8.78 -11.83 6.23
CA THR A 343 7.52 -11.99 5.52
C THR A 343 7.17 -13.47 5.30
N THR A 344 8.16 -14.30 4.98
CA THR A 344 7.97 -15.75 4.79
C THR A 344 7.87 -16.46 6.12
N ALA A 345 8.65 -16.05 7.12
CA ALA A 345 8.61 -16.60 8.47
C ALA A 345 7.23 -16.39 9.13
N ASN A 346 6.59 -15.24 8.94
CA ASN A 346 5.24 -14.98 9.43
C ASN A 346 4.19 -15.92 8.82
N ILE A 347 4.38 -16.36 7.58
CA ILE A 347 3.53 -17.38 6.95
C ILE A 347 3.75 -18.72 7.65
N TYR A 348 4.99 -19.09 7.90
CA TYR A 348 5.37 -20.35 8.58
C TYR A 348 4.85 -20.41 10.01
N TYR A 349 4.98 -19.33 10.78
CA TYR A 349 4.54 -19.27 12.18
C TYR A 349 3.04 -19.53 12.36
N ASN A 350 2.24 -19.20 11.35
CA ASN A 350 0.80 -19.44 11.36
C ASN A 350 0.44 -20.90 11.01
N VAL A 351 1.30 -21.60 10.27
CA VAL A 351 1.13 -23.02 9.91
C VAL A 351 1.45 -23.94 11.11
N THR A 352 2.50 -23.61 11.86
CA THR A 352 3.00 -24.44 12.97
C THR A 352 2.08 -24.53 14.17
N LYS A 353 1.03 -23.71 14.28
CA LYS A 353 0.05 -23.86 15.37
C LYS A 353 -0.78 -25.13 15.26
N ASP A 354 -1.14 -25.55 14.06
CA ASP A 354 -1.84 -26.82 13.83
C ASP A 354 -0.86 -28.00 13.83
N GLU A 355 0.38 -27.78 13.38
CA GLU A 355 1.45 -28.79 13.40
C GLU A 355 2.08 -28.96 14.80
N ALA A 356 1.97 -27.98 15.69
CA ALA A 356 2.52 -28.08 17.04
C ALA A 356 1.92 -29.25 17.85
N ARG A 357 0.64 -29.56 17.62
CA ARG A 357 0.01 -30.76 18.19
C ARG A 357 0.57 -32.04 17.60
N GLN A 358 0.70 -32.10 16.26
CA GLN A 358 1.27 -33.26 15.57
C GLN A 358 2.78 -33.41 15.83
N ALA A 359 3.47 -32.29 16.09
CA ALA A 359 4.90 -32.33 16.50
C ALA A 359 5.07 -32.81 17.94
N ALA A 360 4.14 -32.50 18.83
CA ALA A 360 4.17 -33.02 20.19
C ALA A 360 4.05 -34.58 20.21
N ASP A 361 3.09 -35.08 19.41
CA ASP A 361 2.92 -36.54 19.26
C ASP A 361 4.18 -37.20 18.66
N LYS A 362 4.83 -36.56 17.68
CA LYS A 362 6.09 -37.05 17.10
C LYS A 362 7.30 -36.87 18.01
N MET A 363 7.30 -35.89 18.93
CA MET A 363 8.37 -35.77 19.95
C MET A 363 8.31 -36.87 20.98
N GLU A 364 7.12 -37.35 21.36
CA GLU A 364 6.98 -38.49 22.25
C GLU A 364 7.55 -39.81 21.66
N ASP A 365 7.49 -39.94 20.30
CA ASP A 365 8.09 -41.08 19.61
C ASP A 365 9.65 -41.03 19.51
N ILE A 366 10.25 -39.86 19.74
CA ILE A 366 11.70 -39.63 19.62
C ILE A 366 12.39 -39.57 21.00
N LEU A 367 11.67 -39.24 22.06
CA LEU A 367 12.14 -39.12 23.44
C LEU A 367 11.89 -40.40 24.24
#